data_d86070a4c011bbf674ed68fb42e8ca41
#
_entry.id   d86070a4c011bbf674ed68fb42e8ca41
#
_cell.length_a   1.000
_cell.length_b   1.000
_cell.length_c   1.000
_cell.angle_alpha   90.00
_cell.angle_beta   90.00
_cell.angle_gamma   90.00
#
_symmetry.space_group_name_H-M   'P 1'
#
loop_
_entity.id
_entity.type
_entity.pdbx_description
1 polymer ?
#
loop_
_entity_poly.entity_id
_entity_poly.type
_entity_poly.pdbx_seq_one_letter_code
_entity_poly.pdbx_strand_id
1 'polypeptide(L)'
;MNPSESQDPINRIEWRSAAALNANDYNPNVVLTPEMRLLERSILRTGWVQPVLITKAGVIIDGFHRVTLSRMSEPLKKVYKGMVPCAVMDIDRPTAMILTIRMNRAKGSHVALRMSEIVAELVNSHGLDPQQVAAEIGAEANEIDLLLQQDVFKVKKIADWKYSKAWVPAETKNRR
;
A
#
# COMPACT_ATOMS: atom_id res chain seq x y z
N MET A 1 4.86 -4.42 29.13
CA MET A 1 5.93 -3.97 28.18
C MET A 1 5.58 -2.55 27.77
N ASN A 2 6.52 -1.62 27.93
CA ASN A 2 6.31 -0.24 27.49
C ASN A 2 6.30 -0.25 25.92
N PRO A 3 5.28 0.32 25.24
CA PRO A 3 5.25 0.35 23.78
C PRO A 3 6.49 0.97 23.13
N SER A 4 7.15 1.92 23.77
CA SER A 4 8.39 2.53 23.26
C SER A 4 9.60 1.59 23.28
N GLU A 5 9.54 0.49 24.03
CA GLU A 5 10.59 -0.54 24.12
C GLU A 5 10.28 -1.74 23.20
N SER A 6 9.14 -1.72 22.50
CA SER A 6 8.76 -2.77 21.56
C SER A 6 9.68 -2.76 20.34
N GLN A 7 9.80 -3.91 19.67
CA GLN A 7 10.53 -4.05 18.41
C GLN A 7 9.74 -3.52 17.21
N ASP A 8 8.68 -2.77 17.44
CA ASP A 8 7.83 -2.22 16.39
C ASP A 8 8.62 -1.30 15.44
N PRO A 9 8.41 -1.41 14.13
CA PRO A 9 9.15 -0.62 13.15
C PRO A 9 9.03 0.90 13.37
N ILE A 10 7.91 1.36 13.94
CA ILE A 10 7.68 2.78 14.25
C ILE A 10 8.66 3.33 15.29
N ASN A 11 9.24 2.49 16.15
CA ASN A 11 10.21 2.89 17.15
C ASN A 11 11.63 3.03 16.58
N ARG A 12 11.83 2.64 15.31
CA ARG A 12 13.15 2.63 14.64
C ARG A 12 13.03 3.29 13.27
N ILE A 13 12.70 4.59 13.27
CA ILE A 13 12.60 5.37 12.03
C ILE A 13 13.99 5.80 11.59
N GLU A 14 14.31 5.50 10.34
CA GLU A 14 15.55 5.89 9.68
C GLU A 14 15.25 6.86 8.54
N TRP A 15 16.05 7.91 8.40
CA TRP A 15 15.99 8.77 7.23
C TRP A 15 16.80 8.14 6.09
N ARG A 16 16.15 7.87 4.97
CA ARG A 16 16.79 7.28 3.78
C ARG A 16 16.61 8.16 2.56
N SER A 17 17.58 8.10 1.63
CA SER A 17 17.45 8.80 0.35
C SER A 17 16.27 8.23 -0.43
N ALA A 18 15.34 9.08 -0.84
CA ALA A 18 14.23 8.69 -1.70
C ALA A 18 14.72 8.05 -3.02
N ALA A 19 15.87 8.50 -3.54
CA ALA A 19 16.46 7.97 -4.76
C ALA A 19 16.94 6.51 -4.62
N ALA A 20 17.32 6.09 -3.40
CA ALA A 20 17.80 4.74 -3.11
C ALA A 20 16.67 3.71 -2.87
N LEU A 21 15.41 4.16 -2.78
CA LEU A 21 14.29 3.26 -2.56
C LEU A 21 13.76 2.73 -3.90
N ASN A 22 13.28 1.49 -3.92
CA ASN A 22 12.74 0.86 -5.10
C ASN A 22 11.21 0.74 -5.00
N ALA A 23 10.50 1.07 -6.10
CA ALA A 23 9.09 0.73 -6.20
C ALA A 23 8.95 -0.78 -6.17
N ASN A 24 7.91 -1.29 -5.50
CA ASN A 24 7.52 -2.67 -5.73
C ASN A 24 6.84 -2.79 -7.12
N ASP A 25 6.99 -3.93 -7.75
CA ASP A 25 6.44 -4.25 -9.07
C ASP A 25 4.93 -4.61 -9.02
N TYR A 26 4.39 -4.76 -7.81
CA TYR A 26 2.99 -5.13 -7.53
C TYR A 26 2.17 -4.00 -6.90
N ASN A 27 2.60 -2.74 -6.93
CA ASN A 27 1.86 -1.64 -6.31
C ASN A 27 0.51 -1.39 -7.04
N PRO A 28 -0.64 -1.55 -6.36
CA PRO A 28 -1.96 -1.42 -6.98
C PRO A 28 -2.41 0.04 -7.13
N ASN A 29 -1.69 1.02 -6.61
CA ASN A 29 -2.18 2.39 -6.48
C ASN A 29 -1.76 3.29 -7.63
N VAL A 30 -2.77 3.97 -8.22
CA VAL A 30 -2.61 5.12 -9.10
C VAL A 30 -3.17 6.34 -8.37
N VAL A 31 -2.37 7.42 -8.25
CA VAL A 31 -2.84 8.67 -7.64
C VAL A 31 -2.93 9.76 -8.68
N LEU A 32 -4.01 10.52 -8.61
CA LEU A 32 -4.26 11.66 -9.47
C LEU A 32 -3.43 12.88 -9.05
N THR A 33 -3.14 13.76 -9.98
CA THR A 33 -2.33 14.98 -9.75
C THR A 33 -2.87 15.87 -8.62
N PRO A 34 -4.19 16.08 -8.44
CA PRO A 34 -4.72 16.87 -7.34
C PRO A 34 -4.36 16.33 -5.95
N GLU A 35 -4.45 15.00 -5.74
CA GLU A 35 -4.12 14.36 -4.47
C GLU A 35 -2.62 14.46 -4.17
N MET A 36 -1.77 14.36 -5.20
CA MET A 36 -0.33 14.56 -5.06
C MET A 36 0.00 15.98 -4.55
N ARG A 37 -0.68 17.01 -5.08
CA ARG A 37 -0.52 18.40 -4.61
C ARG A 37 -0.98 18.59 -3.17
N LEU A 38 -2.08 17.96 -2.78
CA LEU A 38 -2.56 18.00 -1.39
C LEU A 38 -1.57 17.34 -0.44
N LEU A 39 -1.00 16.19 -0.83
CA LEU A 39 -0.01 15.46 -0.05
C LEU A 39 1.28 16.28 0.11
N GLU A 40 1.79 16.89 -0.97
CA GLU A 40 2.92 17.80 -0.94
C GLU A 40 2.68 18.96 0.04
N ARG A 41 1.54 19.65 -0.09
CA ARG A 41 1.16 20.76 0.77
C ARG A 41 1.06 20.33 2.24
N SER A 42 0.52 19.13 2.51
CA SER A 42 0.45 18.57 3.86
C SER A 42 1.84 18.41 4.44
N ILE A 43 2.75 17.73 3.72
CA ILE A 43 4.13 17.50 4.22
C ILE A 43 4.87 18.82 4.45
N LEU A 44 4.70 19.80 3.57
CA LEU A 44 5.34 21.11 3.72
C LEU A 44 4.81 21.91 4.92
N ARG A 45 3.53 21.76 5.27
CA ARG A 45 2.89 22.53 6.37
C ARG A 45 3.02 21.87 7.73
N THR A 46 2.87 20.56 7.79
CA THR A 46 2.80 19.80 9.05
C THR A 46 4.03 18.95 9.31
N GLY A 47 4.93 18.82 8.33
CA GLY A 47 6.03 17.86 8.37
C GLY A 47 5.59 16.43 8.06
N TRP A 48 6.50 15.50 8.24
CA TRP A 48 6.25 14.07 8.07
C TRP A 48 5.51 13.52 9.29
N VAL A 49 4.24 13.22 9.13
CA VAL A 49 3.38 12.62 10.17
C VAL A 49 3.29 11.10 10.05
N GLN A 50 3.71 10.53 8.92
CA GLN A 50 3.65 9.11 8.65
C GLN A 50 4.89 8.65 7.88
N PRO A 51 5.66 7.67 8.35
CA PRO A 51 6.85 7.16 7.66
C PRO A 51 6.48 6.37 6.41
N VAL A 52 7.44 6.21 5.53
CA VAL A 52 7.40 5.23 4.42
C VAL A 52 7.71 3.86 5.00
N LEU A 53 6.95 2.84 4.63
CA LEU A 53 7.21 1.47 5.05
C LEU A 53 8.01 0.75 3.97
N ILE A 54 9.17 0.22 4.33
CA ILE A 54 10.10 -0.42 3.40
C ILE A 54 10.64 -1.75 3.94
N THR A 55 11.09 -2.62 3.03
CA THR A 55 11.92 -3.77 3.39
C THR A 55 13.36 -3.33 3.68
N LYS A 56 14.17 -4.20 4.30
CA LYS A 56 15.62 -3.97 4.45
C LYS A 56 16.33 -3.68 3.12
N ALA A 57 15.89 -4.30 2.03
CA ALA A 57 16.41 -4.08 0.69
C ALA A 57 15.98 -2.75 0.06
N GLY A 58 15.19 -1.93 0.76
CA GLY A 58 14.71 -0.64 0.28
C GLY A 58 13.51 -0.72 -0.67
N VAL A 59 12.83 -1.85 -0.75
CA VAL A 59 11.59 -2.00 -1.54
C VAL A 59 10.43 -1.36 -0.76
N ILE A 60 9.68 -0.48 -1.42
CA ILE A 60 8.57 0.25 -0.81
C ILE A 60 7.37 -0.69 -0.64
N ILE A 61 6.87 -0.83 0.58
CA ILE A 61 5.65 -1.57 0.94
C ILE A 61 4.45 -0.60 0.93
N ASP A 62 4.61 0.55 1.61
CA ASP A 62 3.63 1.65 1.60
C ASP A 62 4.31 3.01 1.58
N GLY A 63 3.68 3.99 0.95
CA GLY A 63 4.17 5.36 0.86
C GLY A 63 4.83 5.72 -0.48
N PHE A 64 4.56 4.97 -1.54
CA PHE A 64 5.09 5.21 -2.88
C PHE A 64 4.94 6.67 -3.34
N HIS A 65 3.75 7.28 -3.13
CA HIS A 65 3.50 8.67 -3.52
C HIS A 65 4.33 9.67 -2.72
N ARG A 66 4.59 9.39 -1.45
CA ARG A 66 5.48 10.21 -0.59
C ARG A 66 6.92 10.17 -1.08
N VAL A 67 7.40 8.99 -1.48
CA VAL A 67 8.71 8.82 -2.10
C VAL A 67 8.80 9.53 -3.45
N THR A 68 7.78 9.38 -4.29
CA THR A 68 7.68 10.04 -5.61
C THR A 68 7.73 11.55 -5.45
N LEU A 69 6.96 12.13 -4.54
CA LEU A 69 7.00 13.56 -4.24
C LEU A 69 8.39 14.01 -3.79
N SER A 70 9.03 13.26 -2.89
CA SER A 70 10.37 13.61 -2.41
C SER A 70 11.45 13.59 -3.51
N ARG A 71 11.21 12.80 -4.58
CA ARG A 71 12.07 12.78 -5.77
C ARG A 71 11.81 13.93 -6.74
N MET A 72 10.56 14.42 -6.84
CA MET A 72 10.14 15.33 -7.90
C MET A 72 9.93 16.76 -7.42
N SER A 73 9.47 16.95 -6.18
CA SER A 73 9.11 18.26 -5.65
C SER A 73 10.34 19.04 -5.23
N GLU A 74 10.64 20.15 -5.90
CA GLU A 74 11.72 21.05 -5.52
C GLU A 74 11.52 21.66 -4.12
N PRO A 75 10.31 22.09 -3.69
CA PRO A 75 10.08 22.53 -2.31
C PRO A 75 10.44 21.47 -1.27
N LEU A 76 10.05 20.21 -1.47
CA LEU A 76 10.38 19.12 -0.55
C LEU A 76 11.88 18.80 -0.54
N LYS A 77 12.53 18.79 -1.71
CA LYS A 77 13.98 18.61 -1.80
C LYS A 77 14.74 19.71 -1.05
N LYS A 78 14.29 20.95 -1.16
CA LYS A 78 14.90 22.08 -0.44
C LYS A 78 14.86 21.89 1.07
N VAL A 79 13.73 21.41 1.61
CA VAL A 79 13.50 21.20 3.05
C VAL A 79 14.17 19.92 3.54
N TYR A 80 13.94 18.79 2.85
CA TYR A 80 14.33 17.47 3.34
C TYR A 80 15.52 16.84 2.60
N LYS A 81 16.13 17.57 1.65
CA LYS A 81 17.33 17.14 0.90
C LYS A 81 17.13 15.77 0.18
N GLY A 82 15.92 15.49 -0.26
CA GLY A 82 15.58 14.21 -0.90
C GLY A 82 15.53 13.02 0.06
N MET A 83 15.53 13.26 1.37
CA MET A 83 15.41 12.22 2.40
C MET A 83 13.95 11.99 2.78
N VAL A 84 13.63 10.76 3.15
CA VAL A 84 12.30 10.33 3.63
C VAL A 84 12.45 9.49 4.90
N PRO A 85 11.56 9.66 5.90
CA PRO A 85 11.57 8.84 7.09
C PRO A 85 11.00 7.45 6.77
N CYS A 86 11.74 6.40 7.09
CA CYS A 86 11.42 5.03 6.77
C CYS A 86 11.28 4.18 8.04
N ALA A 87 10.20 3.42 8.14
CA ALA A 87 10.07 2.30 9.04
C ALA A 87 10.52 1.04 8.29
N VAL A 88 11.61 0.41 8.76
CA VAL A 88 12.26 -0.71 8.07
C VAL A 88 11.74 -2.02 8.62
N MET A 89 11.24 -2.87 7.70
CA MET A 89 10.75 -4.21 8.01
C MET A 89 11.75 -5.28 7.57
N ASP A 90 11.99 -6.24 8.47
CA ASP A 90 12.75 -7.45 8.15
C ASP A 90 11.79 -8.59 7.81
N ILE A 91 11.27 -8.56 6.60
CA ILE A 91 10.28 -9.51 6.10
C ILE A 91 10.63 -9.95 4.68
N ASP A 92 10.18 -11.14 4.32
CA ASP A 92 10.31 -11.69 2.98
C ASP A 92 9.30 -11.06 1.98
N ARG A 93 9.45 -11.41 0.70
CA ARG A 93 8.61 -10.87 -0.37
C ARG A 93 7.13 -11.22 -0.19
N PRO A 94 6.71 -12.48 0.07
CA PRO A 94 5.30 -12.81 0.28
C PRO A 94 4.66 -12.01 1.41
N THR A 95 5.34 -11.90 2.54
CA THR A 95 4.85 -11.11 3.68
C THR A 95 4.72 -9.62 3.32
N ALA A 96 5.69 -9.06 2.57
CA ALA A 96 5.62 -7.68 2.09
C ALA A 96 4.43 -7.45 1.14
N MET A 97 4.13 -8.41 0.25
CA MET A 97 2.98 -8.37 -0.65
C MET A 97 1.65 -8.40 0.11
N ILE A 98 1.49 -9.32 1.06
CA ILE A 98 0.32 -9.40 1.94
C ILE A 98 0.12 -8.08 2.69
N LEU A 99 1.19 -7.53 3.27
CA LEU A 99 1.13 -6.27 4.00
C LEU A 99 0.74 -5.10 3.08
N THR A 100 1.25 -5.05 1.85
CA THR A 100 0.85 -4.05 0.86
C THR A 100 -0.65 -4.12 0.57
N ILE A 101 -1.22 -5.32 0.39
CA ILE A 101 -2.65 -5.49 0.21
C ILE A 101 -3.43 -4.99 1.43
N ARG A 102 -3.06 -5.42 2.64
CA ARG A 102 -3.71 -5.00 3.89
C ARG A 102 -3.75 -3.49 4.04
N MET A 103 -2.61 -2.82 3.84
CA MET A 103 -2.52 -1.36 3.95
C MET A 103 -3.39 -0.65 2.92
N ASN A 104 -3.49 -1.17 1.70
CA ASN A 104 -4.31 -0.60 0.65
C ASN A 104 -5.80 -0.86 0.86
N ARG A 105 -6.18 -2.08 1.29
CA ARG A 105 -7.57 -2.39 1.65
C ARG A 105 -8.06 -1.51 2.79
N ALA A 106 -7.26 -1.31 3.82
CA ALA A 106 -7.58 -0.43 4.94
C ALA A 106 -7.81 1.03 4.53
N LYS A 107 -7.18 1.50 3.42
CA LYS A 107 -7.38 2.84 2.85
C LYS A 107 -8.56 2.91 1.89
N GLY A 108 -9.19 1.79 1.54
CA GLY A 108 -10.39 1.72 0.70
C GLY A 108 -10.18 1.94 -0.80
N SER A 109 -8.94 1.92 -1.30
CA SER A 109 -8.65 2.10 -2.73
C SER A 109 -7.69 1.02 -3.25
N HIS A 110 -8.17 0.20 -4.19
CA HIS A 110 -7.34 -0.77 -4.92
C HIS A 110 -7.94 -1.07 -6.30
N VAL A 111 -7.07 -1.47 -7.21
CA VAL A 111 -7.44 -1.86 -8.57
C VAL A 111 -7.56 -3.40 -8.61
N ALA A 112 -8.72 -3.92 -8.97
CA ALA A 112 -9.01 -5.36 -8.96
C ALA A 112 -7.99 -6.19 -9.78
N LEU A 113 -7.55 -5.68 -10.93
CA LEU A 113 -6.57 -6.36 -11.77
C LEU A 113 -5.23 -6.55 -11.04
N ARG A 114 -4.74 -5.52 -10.34
CA ARG A 114 -3.49 -5.60 -9.56
C ARG A 114 -3.62 -6.53 -8.36
N MET A 115 -4.77 -6.56 -7.72
CA MET A 115 -5.07 -7.53 -6.66
C MET A 115 -5.00 -8.96 -7.19
N SER A 116 -5.58 -9.22 -8.37
CA SER A 116 -5.52 -10.52 -9.03
C SER A 116 -4.09 -10.95 -9.33
N GLU A 117 -3.24 -10.06 -9.86
CA GLU A 117 -1.83 -10.33 -10.12
C GLU A 117 -1.06 -10.71 -8.85
N ILE A 118 -1.26 -9.96 -7.75
CA ILE A 118 -0.60 -10.22 -6.47
C ILE A 118 -1.06 -11.56 -5.87
N VAL A 119 -2.38 -11.82 -5.85
CA VAL A 119 -2.93 -13.07 -5.31
C VAL A 119 -2.43 -14.27 -6.13
N ALA A 120 -2.40 -14.15 -7.46
CA ALA A 120 -1.86 -15.19 -8.32
C ALA A 120 -0.37 -15.47 -8.06
N GLU A 121 0.44 -14.44 -7.83
CA GLU A 121 1.85 -14.62 -7.47
C GLU A 121 2.00 -15.32 -6.12
N LEU A 122 1.24 -14.91 -5.10
CA LEU A 122 1.27 -15.53 -3.78
C LEU A 122 0.93 -17.03 -3.82
N VAL A 123 -0.10 -17.40 -4.57
CA VAL A 123 -0.55 -18.79 -4.67
C VAL A 123 0.36 -19.60 -5.61
N ASN A 124 0.59 -19.13 -6.84
CA ASN A 124 1.24 -19.92 -7.88
C ASN A 124 2.76 -19.92 -7.78
N SER A 125 3.37 -18.80 -7.37
CA SER A 125 4.83 -18.66 -7.34
C SER A 125 5.41 -18.92 -5.95
N HIS A 126 4.69 -18.53 -4.90
CA HIS A 126 5.11 -18.71 -3.51
C HIS A 126 4.45 -19.89 -2.81
N GLY A 127 3.49 -20.57 -3.46
CA GLY A 127 2.84 -21.80 -2.97
C GLY A 127 2.00 -21.60 -1.72
N LEU A 128 1.50 -20.39 -1.46
CA LEU A 128 0.62 -20.15 -0.33
C LEU A 128 -0.77 -20.77 -0.59
N ASP A 129 -1.37 -21.32 0.45
CA ASP A 129 -2.75 -21.80 0.38
C ASP A 129 -3.74 -20.64 0.13
N PRO A 130 -4.65 -20.75 -0.85
CA PRO A 130 -5.63 -19.71 -1.15
C PRO A 130 -6.49 -19.29 0.04
N GLN A 131 -6.86 -20.23 0.91
CA GLN A 131 -7.65 -19.92 2.12
C GLN A 131 -6.81 -19.13 3.13
N GLN A 132 -5.53 -19.46 3.26
CA GLN A 132 -4.62 -18.70 4.10
C GLN A 132 -4.44 -17.29 3.56
N VAL A 133 -4.25 -17.13 2.24
CA VAL A 133 -4.17 -15.80 1.60
C VAL A 133 -5.44 -14.99 1.86
N ALA A 134 -6.63 -15.62 1.71
CA ALA A 134 -7.93 -14.99 2.00
C ALA A 134 -7.97 -14.42 3.43
N ALA A 135 -7.66 -15.25 4.42
CA ALA A 135 -7.64 -14.87 5.82
C ALA A 135 -6.65 -13.71 6.09
N GLU A 136 -5.45 -13.79 5.50
CA GLU A 136 -4.39 -12.81 5.69
C GLU A 136 -4.73 -11.43 5.11
N ILE A 137 -5.44 -11.36 3.99
CA ILE A 137 -5.82 -10.09 3.34
C ILE A 137 -7.24 -9.62 3.68
N GLY A 138 -7.97 -10.38 4.50
CA GLY A 138 -9.36 -10.09 4.88
C GLY A 138 -10.32 -10.20 3.70
N ALA A 139 -10.11 -11.19 2.82
CA ALA A 139 -10.99 -11.52 1.70
C ALA A 139 -11.87 -12.74 2.02
N GLU A 140 -13.01 -12.86 1.33
CA GLU A 140 -13.80 -14.09 1.34
C GLU A 140 -13.20 -15.13 0.36
N ALA A 141 -13.46 -16.42 0.60
CA ALA A 141 -12.93 -17.50 -0.26
C ALA A 141 -13.33 -17.33 -1.73
N ASN A 142 -14.59 -16.98 -1.99
CA ASN A 142 -15.11 -16.70 -3.34
C ASN A 142 -14.43 -15.48 -4.00
N GLU A 143 -13.99 -14.50 -3.23
CA GLU A 143 -13.21 -13.36 -3.74
C GLU A 143 -11.83 -13.83 -4.24
N ILE A 144 -11.18 -14.74 -3.52
CA ILE A 144 -9.88 -15.31 -3.94
C ILE A 144 -10.05 -16.14 -5.22
N ASP A 145 -11.06 -16.97 -5.31
CA ASP A 145 -11.35 -17.75 -6.53
C ASP A 145 -11.55 -16.83 -7.74
N LEU A 146 -12.27 -15.73 -7.55
CA LEU A 146 -12.47 -14.74 -8.60
C LEU A 146 -11.15 -14.03 -8.99
N LEU A 147 -10.34 -13.65 -8.01
CA LEU A 147 -9.03 -12.99 -8.23
C LEU A 147 -8.04 -13.92 -8.95
N LEU A 148 -8.09 -15.23 -8.72
CA LEU A 148 -7.25 -16.20 -9.41
C LEU A 148 -7.68 -16.42 -10.87
N GLN A 149 -8.94 -16.13 -11.24
CA GLN A 149 -9.44 -16.19 -12.62
C GLN A 149 -9.05 -14.94 -13.43
N GLN A 150 -7.74 -14.73 -13.64
CA GLN A 150 -7.19 -13.51 -14.26
C GLN A 150 -7.83 -13.14 -15.61
N ASP A 151 -8.28 -14.11 -16.39
CA ASP A 151 -8.88 -13.88 -17.73
C ASP A 151 -10.21 -13.14 -17.66
N VAL A 152 -10.97 -13.29 -16.57
CA VAL A 152 -12.25 -12.58 -16.36
C VAL A 152 -12.03 -11.06 -16.29
N PHE A 153 -10.98 -10.62 -15.66
CA PHE A 153 -10.66 -9.20 -15.55
C PHE A 153 -10.17 -8.59 -16.86
N LYS A 154 -9.41 -9.36 -17.64
CA LYS A 154 -8.91 -8.94 -18.97
C LYS A 154 -10.03 -8.84 -19.99
N VAL A 155 -10.92 -9.85 -20.05
CA VAL A 155 -12.03 -9.93 -21.02
C VAL A 155 -13.09 -8.86 -20.76
N LYS A 156 -13.40 -8.57 -19.50
CA LYS A 156 -14.46 -7.61 -19.13
C LYS A 156 -13.99 -6.16 -19.07
N LYS A 157 -12.73 -5.83 -19.44
CA LYS A 157 -12.14 -4.48 -19.34
C LYS A 157 -12.35 -3.83 -17.95
N ILE A 158 -12.28 -4.65 -16.88
CA ILE A 158 -12.53 -4.22 -15.50
C ILE A 158 -11.30 -3.48 -14.91
N ALA A 159 -10.27 -3.22 -15.69
CA ALA A 159 -9.04 -2.56 -15.26
C ALA A 159 -9.28 -1.21 -14.52
N ASP A 160 -10.39 -0.55 -14.81
CA ASP A 160 -10.75 0.75 -14.24
C ASP A 160 -11.78 0.66 -13.09
N TRP A 161 -12.25 -0.53 -12.75
CA TRP A 161 -13.21 -0.69 -11.66
C TRP A 161 -12.52 -0.59 -10.30
N LYS A 162 -12.90 0.42 -9.53
CA LYS A 162 -12.51 0.53 -8.12
C LYS A 162 -13.20 -0.58 -7.33
N TYR A 163 -12.45 -1.62 -7.00
CA TYR A 163 -12.94 -2.74 -6.21
C TYR A 163 -12.76 -2.42 -4.72
N SER A 164 -13.64 -1.78 -4.16
CA SER A 164 -14.23 -1.84 -2.82
C SER A 164 -14.97 -0.55 -2.50
N LYS A 165 -16.22 -0.74 -2.17
CA LYS A 165 -16.93 0.20 -1.32
C LYS A 165 -16.53 -0.14 0.12
N ALA A 166 -15.33 0.21 0.52
CA ALA A 166 -14.80 -0.16 1.82
C ALA A 166 -15.62 0.37 2.99
N TRP A 167 -16.47 1.35 2.73
CA TRP A 167 -17.44 1.83 3.69
C TRP A 167 -18.52 2.66 2.97
N VAL A 168 -19.74 2.17 2.96
CA VAL A 168 -20.92 2.99 2.68
C VAL A 168 -21.56 3.27 4.03
N PRO A 169 -21.68 4.55 4.47
CA PRO A 169 -22.42 4.87 5.68
C PRO A 169 -23.81 4.24 5.58
N ALA A 170 -24.20 3.44 6.56
CA ALA A 170 -25.58 2.97 6.64
C ALA A 170 -26.45 4.22 6.67
N GLU A 171 -27.37 4.34 5.72
CA GLU A 171 -28.38 5.39 5.78
C GLU A 171 -29.03 5.32 7.14
N THR A 172 -28.87 6.35 7.95
CA THR A 172 -29.61 6.51 9.20
C THR A 172 -31.08 6.56 8.83
N LYS A 173 -31.77 5.41 8.95
CA LYS A 173 -33.24 5.39 8.88
C LYS A 173 -33.73 6.34 9.95
N ASN A 174 -34.17 7.52 9.54
CA ASN A 174 -34.92 8.43 10.38
C ASN A 174 -36.06 7.63 11.03
N ARG A 175 -35.90 7.28 12.29
CA ARG A 175 -37.03 6.83 13.11
C ARG A 175 -37.86 8.09 13.38
N ARG A 176 -38.99 8.20 12.68
CA ARG A 176 -40.09 9.03 13.11
C ARG A 176 -40.77 8.38 14.30
#